data_a3c0194ff0553499b59b00b67f54bb24
#
_entry.id   a3c0194ff0553499b59b00b67f54bb24
#
_cell.length_a   1.000
_cell.length_b   1.000
_cell.length_c   1.000
_cell.angle_alpha   90.00
_cell.angle_beta   90.00
_cell.angle_gamma   90.00
#
_symmetry.space_group_name_H-M   'P 1'
#
loop_
_entity.id
_entity.type
_entity.pdbx_description
1 polymer ?
#
loop_
_entity_poly.entity_id
_entity_poly.type
_entity_poly.pdbx_seq_one_letter_code
_entity_poly.pdbx_strand_id
1 'polypeptide(L)'
;MVADSYAWIEVFLGSAAGDDARRSMLEAEEVFTPGTVLAEIARKYHREGVADATIKERLGSILEASEALGIDGEVALAAGRAYLELESKARAERLRKPSLFDAIVLAEARIQGAKVLTGDRHFRGLSETLWLD
;
A
#
# COMPACT_ATOMS: atom_id res chain seq x y z
N MET A 1 6.08 -9.47 0.46
CA MET A 1 5.17 -8.53 -0.24
C MET A 1 5.09 -7.21 0.46
N VAL A 2 4.72 -6.16 -0.25
CA VAL A 2 4.41 -4.85 0.31
C VAL A 2 2.90 -4.66 0.26
N ALA A 3 2.27 -4.47 1.41
CA ALA A 3 0.83 -4.24 1.49
C ALA A 3 0.52 -2.75 1.38
N ASP A 4 -0.31 -2.40 0.41
CA ASP A 4 -0.81 -1.04 0.19
C ASP A 4 -1.97 -0.74 1.16
N SER A 5 -2.32 0.53 1.29
CA SER A 5 -3.46 0.96 2.10
C SER A 5 -4.77 0.27 1.68
N TYR A 6 -4.97 0.08 0.37
CA TYR A 6 -6.13 -0.65 -0.15
C TYR A 6 -6.28 -2.03 0.52
N ALA A 7 -5.20 -2.80 0.54
CA ALA A 7 -5.23 -4.16 1.10
C ALA A 7 -5.62 -4.15 2.58
N TRP A 8 -5.00 -3.28 3.38
CA TRP A 8 -5.30 -3.20 4.80
C TRP A 8 -6.73 -2.74 5.08
N ILE A 9 -7.20 -1.75 4.35
CA ILE A 9 -8.57 -1.24 4.51
C ILE A 9 -9.59 -2.34 4.20
N GLU A 10 -9.39 -3.09 3.13
CA GLU A 10 -10.26 -4.22 2.79
C GLU A 10 -10.23 -5.32 3.86
N VAL A 11 -9.06 -5.59 4.45
CA VAL A 11 -8.95 -6.53 5.58
C VAL A 11 -9.82 -6.06 6.75
N PHE A 12 -9.75 -4.79 7.12
CA PHE A 12 -10.56 -4.24 8.22
C PHE A 12 -12.05 -4.18 7.90
N LEU A 13 -12.41 -4.04 6.64
CA LEU A 13 -13.80 -4.09 6.20
C LEU A 13 -14.38 -5.52 6.23
N GLY A 14 -13.52 -6.53 6.22
CA GLY A 14 -13.97 -7.92 6.12
C GLY A 14 -14.60 -8.26 4.78
N SER A 15 -14.21 -7.57 3.71
CA SER A 15 -14.69 -7.82 2.35
C SER A 15 -14.08 -9.09 1.76
N ALA A 16 -14.60 -9.53 0.61
CA ALA A 16 -14.02 -10.64 -0.14
C ALA A 16 -12.56 -10.35 -0.53
N ALA A 17 -12.28 -9.13 -0.99
CA ALA A 17 -10.92 -8.69 -1.28
C ALA A 17 -10.03 -8.69 -0.03
N GLY A 18 -10.60 -8.33 1.12
CA GLY A 18 -9.91 -8.39 2.42
C GLY A 18 -9.56 -9.80 2.84
N ASP A 19 -10.45 -10.77 2.61
CA ASP A 19 -10.17 -12.17 2.89
C ASP A 19 -9.04 -12.70 2.01
N ASP A 20 -9.03 -12.34 0.73
CA ASP A 20 -7.96 -12.70 -0.19
C ASP A 20 -6.64 -12.03 0.20
N ALA A 21 -6.67 -10.78 0.60
CA ALA A 21 -5.49 -10.06 1.09
C ALA A 21 -4.91 -10.74 2.34
N ARG A 22 -5.77 -11.07 3.29
CA ARG A 22 -5.35 -11.76 4.52
C ARG A 22 -4.69 -13.09 4.19
N ARG A 23 -5.30 -13.87 3.31
CA ARG A 23 -4.75 -15.16 2.88
C ARG A 23 -3.38 -14.99 2.24
N SER A 24 -3.24 -14.04 1.32
CA SER A 24 -1.97 -13.74 0.66
C SER A 24 -0.88 -13.35 1.67
N MET A 25 -1.23 -12.51 2.65
CA MET A 25 -0.28 -12.11 3.69
C MET A 25 0.14 -13.27 4.58
N LEU A 26 -0.79 -14.17 4.94
CA LEU A 26 -0.47 -15.33 5.77
C LEU A 26 0.44 -16.34 5.05
N GLU A 27 0.35 -16.43 3.75
CA GLU A 27 1.17 -17.33 2.92
C GLU A 27 2.54 -16.72 2.58
N ALA A 28 2.70 -15.41 2.72
CA ALA A 28 3.95 -14.71 2.40
C ALA A 28 5.02 -14.96 3.46
N GLU A 29 6.27 -15.08 3.02
CA GLU A 29 7.41 -15.17 3.95
C GLU A 29 7.59 -13.88 4.73
N GLU A 30 7.42 -12.74 4.07
CA GLU A 30 7.56 -11.42 4.68
C GLU A 30 6.46 -10.49 4.17
N VAL A 31 5.91 -9.69 5.09
CA VAL A 31 4.97 -8.62 4.77
C VAL A 31 5.54 -7.30 5.27
N PHE A 32 5.64 -6.34 4.36
CA PHE A 32 6.11 -4.99 4.66
C PHE A 32 4.96 -4.00 4.51
N THR A 33 4.96 -2.97 5.35
CA THR A 33 4.02 -1.86 5.23
C THR A 33 4.81 -0.55 5.27
N PRO A 34 4.83 0.23 4.19
CA PRO A 34 5.45 1.55 4.21
C PRO A 34 4.83 2.44 5.29
N GLY A 35 5.66 3.22 5.98
CA GLY A 35 5.17 4.15 7.00
C GLY A 35 4.14 5.15 6.47
N THR A 36 4.27 5.53 5.19
CA THR A 36 3.30 6.39 4.50
C THR A 36 1.93 5.74 4.38
N VAL A 37 1.86 4.42 4.24
CA VAL A 37 0.60 3.68 4.22
C VAL A 37 -0.11 3.78 5.57
N LEU A 38 0.63 3.68 6.67
CA LEU A 38 0.07 3.89 8.01
C LEU A 38 -0.55 5.29 8.15
N ALA A 39 0.14 6.30 7.65
CA ALA A 39 -0.36 7.68 7.68
C ALA A 39 -1.62 7.86 6.80
N GLU A 40 -1.65 7.25 5.63
CA GLU A 40 -2.83 7.26 4.75
C GLU A 40 -4.05 6.64 5.42
N ILE A 41 -3.86 5.49 6.06
CA ILE A 41 -4.93 4.78 6.77
C ILE A 41 -5.44 5.63 7.93
N ALA A 42 -4.55 6.20 8.72
CA ALA A 42 -4.93 7.08 9.82
C ALA A 42 -5.73 8.29 9.32
N ARG A 43 -5.27 8.94 8.24
CA ARG A 43 -5.98 10.07 7.63
C ARG A 43 -7.38 9.69 7.16
N LYS A 44 -7.51 8.54 6.51
CA LYS A 44 -8.82 8.04 6.06
C LYS A 44 -9.78 7.89 7.23
N TYR A 45 -9.36 7.22 8.28
CA TYR A 45 -10.21 6.99 9.44
C TYR A 45 -10.54 8.26 10.23
N HIS A 46 -9.59 9.19 10.33
CA HIS A 46 -9.87 10.52 10.91
C HIS A 46 -10.95 11.26 10.11
N ARG A 47 -10.88 11.24 8.79
CA ARG A 47 -11.91 11.85 7.92
C ARG A 47 -13.28 11.21 8.10
N GLU A 48 -13.33 9.92 8.40
CA GLU A 48 -14.56 9.17 8.63
C GLU A 48 -15.08 9.31 10.07
N GLY A 49 -14.37 10.06 10.92
CA GLY A 49 -14.77 10.28 12.30
C GLY A 49 -14.53 9.09 13.22
N VAL A 50 -13.65 8.18 12.85
CA VAL A 50 -13.29 7.03 13.69
C VAL A 50 -12.50 7.51 14.91
N ALA A 51 -12.81 6.98 16.08
CA ALA A 51 -12.15 7.35 17.32
C ALA A 51 -10.65 6.99 17.32
N ASP A 52 -9.82 7.83 17.91
CA ASP A 52 -8.37 7.63 17.99
C ASP A 52 -7.98 6.27 18.57
N ALA A 53 -8.69 5.81 19.59
CA ALA A 53 -8.43 4.51 20.21
C ALA A 53 -8.59 3.35 19.21
N THR A 54 -9.61 3.42 18.35
CA THR A 54 -9.85 2.42 17.30
C THR A 54 -8.77 2.50 16.21
N ILE A 55 -8.38 3.71 15.83
CA ILE A 55 -7.31 3.91 14.84
C ILE A 55 -6.00 3.32 15.36
N LYS A 56 -5.64 3.61 16.60
CA LYS A 56 -4.44 3.06 17.24
C LYS A 56 -4.46 1.53 17.27
N GLU A 57 -5.59 0.94 17.56
CA GLU A 57 -5.75 -0.52 17.57
C GLU A 57 -5.51 -1.11 16.17
N ARG A 58 -6.09 -0.50 15.13
CA ARG A 58 -5.91 -0.96 13.74
C ARG A 58 -4.47 -0.80 13.27
N LEU A 59 -3.84 0.35 13.54
CA LEU A 59 -2.43 0.55 13.22
C LEU A 59 -1.53 -0.44 13.97
N GLY A 60 -1.85 -0.71 15.23
CA GLY A 60 -1.16 -1.72 16.04
C GLY A 60 -1.25 -3.12 15.41
N SER A 61 -2.42 -3.50 14.91
CA SER A 61 -2.61 -4.77 14.21
C SER A 61 -1.75 -4.89 12.95
N ILE A 62 -1.63 -3.81 12.19
CA ILE A 62 -0.75 -3.76 11.02
C ILE A 62 0.71 -3.97 11.43
N LEU A 63 1.16 -3.28 12.47
CA LEU A 63 2.54 -3.34 12.96
C LEU A 63 2.89 -4.69 13.60
N GLU A 64 1.92 -5.40 14.11
CA GLU A 64 2.11 -6.77 14.59
C GLU A 64 2.25 -7.78 13.44
N ALA A 65 1.55 -7.53 12.34
CA ALA A 65 1.48 -8.45 11.20
C ALA A 65 2.51 -8.16 10.10
N SER A 66 3.19 -7.01 10.15
CA SER A 66 4.10 -6.57 9.08
C SER A 66 5.26 -5.75 9.63
N GLU A 67 6.32 -5.64 8.84
CA GLU A 67 7.44 -4.75 9.13
C GLU A 67 7.20 -3.37 8.51
N ALA A 68 7.26 -2.33 9.31
CA ALA A 68 7.14 -0.96 8.82
C ALA A 68 8.42 -0.53 8.11
N LEU A 69 8.27 0.09 6.93
CA LEU A 69 9.39 0.60 6.14
C LEU A 69 9.45 2.12 6.21
N GLY A 70 10.64 2.65 6.50
CA GLY A 70 10.91 4.08 6.46
C GLY A 70 11.33 4.54 5.07
N ILE A 71 11.57 5.84 4.93
CA ILE A 71 12.08 6.45 3.70
C ILE A 71 13.49 6.95 3.95
N ASP A 72 14.45 6.33 3.28
CA ASP A 72 15.83 6.81 3.22
C ASP A 72 16.12 7.46 1.85
N GLY A 73 17.38 7.82 1.60
CA GLY A 73 17.76 8.44 0.33
C GLY A 73 17.56 7.53 -0.88
N GLU A 74 17.77 6.23 -0.72
CA GLU A 74 17.56 5.25 -1.79
C GLU A 74 16.07 5.15 -2.15
N VAL A 75 15.22 5.05 -1.16
CA VAL A 75 13.76 5.02 -1.35
C VAL A 75 13.28 6.33 -1.99
N ALA A 76 13.75 7.47 -1.51
CA ALA A 76 13.38 8.77 -2.05
C ALA A 76 13.72 8.91 -3.53
N LEU A 77 14.94 8.50 -3.92
CA LEU A 77 15.38 8.54 -5.30
C LEU A 77 14.52 7.62 -6.18
N ALA A 78 14.29 6.40 -5.73
CA ALA A 78 13.46 5.42 -6.45
C ALA A 78 12.00 5.89 -6.56
N ALA A 79 11.45 6.49 -5.50
CA ALA A 79 10.09 7.02 -5.49
C ALA A 79 9.90 8.15 -6.51
N GLY A 80 10.89 9.04 -6.64
CA GLY A 80 10.87 10.09 -7.65
C GLY A 80 10.75 9.54 -9.07
N ARG A 81 11.50 8.49 -9.39
CA ARG A 81 11.41 7.81 -10.70
C ARG A 81 10.10 7.07 -10.87
N ALA A 82 9.69 6.33 -9.85
CA ALA A 82 8.43 5.59 -9.87
C ALA A 82 7.23 6.52 -10.08
N TYR A 83 7.27 7.72 -9.50
CA TYR A 83 6.21 8.71 -9.70
C TYR A 83 6.04 9.07 -11.18
N LEU A 84 7.13 9.34 -11.88
CA LEU A 84 7.07 9.69 -13.30
C LEU A 84 6.50 8.54 -14.15
N GLU A 85 6.85 7.31 -13.83
CA GLU A 85 6.29 6.13 -14.50
C GLU A 85 4.78 5.99 -14.24
N LEU A 86 4.36 6.13 -12.99
CA LEU A 86 2.94 6.06 -12.63
C LEU A 86 2.13 7.20 -13.23
N GLU A 87 2.71 8.40 -13.31
CA GLU A 87 2.06 9.56 -13.93
C GLU A 87 1.85 9.32 -15.42
N SER A 88 2.86 8.82 -16.12
CA SER A 88 2.77 8.45 -17.54
C SER A 88 1.70 7.40 -17.78
N LYS A 89 1.70 6.36 -16.96
CA LYS A 89 0.71 5.27 -17.02
C LYS A 89 -0.70 5.81 -16.77
N ALA A 90 -0.88 6.62 -15.74
CA ALA A 90 -2.18 7.21 -15.41
C ALA A 90 -2.71 8.07 -16.55
N ARG A 91 -1.85 8.87 -17.19
CA ARG A 91 -2.21 9.69 -18.34
C ARG A 91 -2.67 8.83 -19.51
N ALA A 92 -1.95 7.76 -19.81
CA ALA A 92 -2.29 6.85 -20.90
C ALA A 92 -3.61 6.11 -20.64
N GLU A 93 -3.89 5.77 -19.41
CA GLU A 93 -5.10 5.04 -19.00
C GLU A 93 -6.26 5.97 -18.57
N ARG A 94 -6.07 7.27 -18.66
CA ARG A 94 -7.05 8.29 -18.28
C ARG A 94 -7.50 8.18 -16.82
N LEU A 95 -6.56 7.84 -15.94
CA LEU A 95 -6.77 7.82 -14.50
C LEU A 95 -6.42 9.18 -13.90
N ARG A 96 -6.87 9.41 -12.66
CA ARG A 96 -6.42 10.56 -11.86
C ARG A 96 -4.90 10.48 -11.68
N LYS A 97 -4.27 11.63 -11.39
CA LYS A 97 -2.85 11.64 -11.05
C LYS A 97 -2.58 10.71 -9.88
N PRO A 98 -1.50 9.91 -9.94
CA PRO A 98 -1.07 9.15 -8.78
C PRO A 98 -0.60 10.08 -7.67
N SER A 99 -0.60 9.61 -6.45
CA SER A 99 0.01 10.32 -5.33
C SER A 99 1.49 9.97 -5.22
N LEU A 100 2.25 10.82 -4.53
CA LEU A 100 3.62 10.47 -4.18
C LEU A 100 3.67 9.24 -3.27
N PHE A 101 2.63 9.01 -2.47
CA PHE A 101 2.50 7.82 -1.62
C PHE A 101 2.44 6.54 -2.46
N ASP A 102 1.73 6.55 -3.59
CA ASP A 102 1.71 5.42 -4.53
C ASP A 102 3.11 5.13 -5.05
N ALA A 103 3.84 6.16 -5.40
CA ALA A 103 5.21 6.03 -5.89
C ALA A 103 6.16 5.47 -4.82
N ILE A 104 5.96 5.85 -3.57
CA ILE A 104 6.75 5.32 -2.44
C ILE A 104 6.46 3.83 -2.26
N VAL A 105 5.21 3.40 -2.32
CA VAL A 105 4.84 1.99 -2.25
C VAL A 105 5.52 1.18 -3.34
N LEU A 106 5.49 1.67 -4.58
CA LEU A 106 6.13 0.99 -5.71
C LEU A 106 7.66 0.93 -5.54
N ALA A 107 8.28 2.02 -5.11
CA ALA A 107 9.72 2.09 -4.86
C ALA A 107 10.14 1.09 -3.77
N GLU A 108 9.41 1.05 -2.66
CA GLU A 108 9.67 0.11 -1.57
C GLU A 108 9.59 -1.34 -2.06
N ALA A 109 8.56 -1.66 -2.85
CA ALA A 109 8.42 -3.01 -3.40
C ALA A 109 9.62 -3.38 -4.30
N ARG A 110 10.05 -2.48 -5.15
CA ARG A 110 11.20 -2.71 -6.03
C ARG A 110 12.50 -2.90 -5.26
N ILE A 111 12.74 -2.11 -4.23
CA ILE A 111 13.93 -2.22 -3.39
C ILE A 111 13.93 -3.53 -2.61
N GLN A 112 12.78 -3.95 -2.10
CA GLN A 112 12.64 -5.22 -1.38
C GLN A 112 12.61 -6.43 -2.29
N GLY A 113 12.54 -6.25 -3.60
CA GLY A 113 12.33 -7.35 -4.53
C GLY A 113 11.00 -8.06 -4.30
N ALA A 114 9.98 -7.30 -3.87
CA ALA A 114 8.69 -7.81 -3.45
C ALA A 114 7.58 -7.33 -4.39
N LYS A 115 6.41 -7.96 -4.29
CA LYS A 115 5.21 -7.51 -5.00
C LYS A 115 4.37 -6.59 -4.13
N VAL A 116 3.60 -5.72 -4.77
CA VAL A 116 2.62 -4.84 -4.12
C VAL A 116 1.27 -5.54 -4.10
N LEU A 117 0.72 -5.74 -2.91
CA LEU A 117 -0.63 -6.27 -2.74
C LEU A 117 -1.61 -5.10 -2.72
N THR A 118 -2.42 -4.96 -3.75
CA THR A 118 -3.32 -3.82 -3.92
C THR A 118 -4.44 -4.09 -4.92
N GLY A 119 -5.53 -3.35 -4.81
CA GLY A 119 -6.59 -3.25 -5.81
C GLY A 119 -6.72 -1.83 -6.38
N ASP A 120 -5.72 -0.98 -6.13
CA ASP A 120 -5.70 0.38 -6.68
C ASP A 120 -5.32 0.34 -8.17
N ARG A 121 -6.16 0.96 -8.99
CA ARG A 121 -6.00 0.99 -10.46
C ARG A 121 -4.67 1.55 -10.93
N HIS A 122 -4.01 2.41 -10.16
CA HIS A 122 -2.69 2.94 -10.51
C HIS A 122 -1.64 1.84 -10.63
N PHE A 123 -1.83 0.72 -9.92
CA PHE A 123 -0.92 -0.42 -9.94
C PHE A 123 -1.35 -1.52 -10.90
N ARG A 124 -2.56 -1.45 -11.46
CA ARG A 124 -3.08 -2.52 -12.30
C ARG A 124 -2.24 -2.70 -13.56
N GLY A 125 -1.82 -3.95 -13.80
CA GLY A 125 -1.03 -4.29 -14.99
C GLY A 125 0.48 -4.12 -14.82
N LEU A 126 0.96 -3.59 -13.69
CA LEU A 126 2.39 -3.58 -13.40
C LEU A 126 2.87 -4.98 -13.02
N SER A 127 4.09 -5.33 -13.44
CA SER A 127 4.67 -6.65 -13.13
C SER A 127 4.86 -6.87 -11.63
N GLU A 128 5.01 -5.79 -10.86
CA GLU A 128 5.17 -5.82 -9.41
C GLU A 128 3.84 -6.06 -8.67
N THR A 129 2.70 -5.99 -9.35
CA THR A 129 1.40 -6.01 -8.68
C THR A 129 0.89 -7.43 -8.45
N LEU A 130 0.47 -7.70 -7.21
CA LEU A 130 -0.38 -8.81 -6.85
C LEU A 130 -1.80 -8.23 -6.65
N TRP A 131 -2.63 -8.44 -7.66
CA TRP A 131 -3.92 -7.75 -7.77
C TRP A 131 -5.00 -8.34 -6.87
N LEU A 132 -5.75 -7.47 -6.22
CA LEU A 132 -6.95 -7.79 -5.45
C LEU A 132 -8.19 -7.30 -6.19
N ASP A 133 -9.10 -8.20 -6.44
CA ASP A 133 -10.40 -7.87 -7.08
C ASP A 133 -11.39 -7.28 -6.11
#